data_63a1d86c2faf1c17ec80977c3c6e6cb6
#
_entry.id   63a1d86c2faf1c17ec80977c3c6e6cb6
#
_cell.length_a   1.000
_cell.length_b   1.000
_cell.length_c   1.000
_cell.angle_alpha   90.00
_cell.angle_beta   90.00
_cell.angle_gamma   90.00
#
_symmetry.space_group_name_H-M   'P 1'
#
loop_
_entity.id
_entity.type
_entity.pdbx_description
1 polymer ?
#
loop_
_entity_poly.entity_id
_entity_poly.type
_entity_poly.pdbx_seq_one_letter_code
_entity_poly.pdbx_strand_id
1 'polypeptide(L)'
;MRFFTPPRIAASAVCLVVAVSAAEVHAGAPNGPSFDHARFDALLRAHVDSAGLVDYAGLARESAALDAYLASLASAPLEELGRDEKLALLINAYNAFTLRLILDHRPVASIRDIPSGKRWDDRRWRLAGETLSLNQIEHKRIRPRFREPRVHFALVCAARSCPPLRAEAYVGDRLEAQLADQTRRVHSDPRWLLFDPASATLQLTKLYDWYGSDFLQAAPSVEAYVAAREPSVRAALAAGQRVKIRWLPYDWSLNERR
;
A
#
# COMPACT_ATOMS: atom_id res chain seq x y z
N MET A 1 -47.00 75.61 -18.65
CA MET A 1 -46.69 74.24 -18.43
C MET A 1 -45.22 74.00 -18.75
N ARG A 2 -44.40 73.85 -17.75
CA ARG A 2 -42.97 73.57 -17.91
C ARG A 2 -42.77 72.05 -17.58
N PHE A 3 -42.26 71.28 -18.57
CA PHE A 3 -41.93 69.87 -18.39
C PHE A 3 -40.53 69.73 -17.78
N PHE A 4 -40.44 69.14 -16.62
CA PHE A 4 -39.18 68.75 -15.95
C PHE A 4 -38.71 67.37 -16.49
N THR A 5 -37.49 67.35 -17.03
CA THR A 5 -36.80 66.10 -17.42
C THR A 5 -35.86 65.70 -16.29
N PRO A 6 -35.90 64.43 -15.78
CA PRO A 6 -34.96 64.00 -14.74
C PRO A 6 -33.60 63.62 -15.33
N PRO A 7 -32.51 63.73 -14.54
CA PRO A 7 -31.18 63.41 -15.01
C PRO A 7 -30.95 61.88 -15.09
N ARG A 8 -30.27 61.48 -16.13
CA ARG A 8 -29.80 60.11 -16.33
C ARG A 8 -28.59 59.84 -15.42
N ILE A 9 -28.72 58.88 -14.51
CA ILE A 9 -27.64 58.32 -13.70
C ILE A 9 -26.92 57.25 -14.55
N ALA A 10 -25.66 57.54 -14.90
CA ALA A 10 -24.80 56.53 -15.54
C ALA A 10 -24.28 55.55 -14.47
N ALA A 11 -24.69 54.30 -14.58
CA ALA A 11 -24.17 53.24 -13.73
C ALA A 11 -22.83 52.72 -14.33
N SER A 12 -21.72 53.06 -13.70
CA SER A 12 -20.42 52.49 -14.04
C SER A 12 -20.31 51.12 -13.44
N ALA A 13 -20.32 50.06 -14.28
CA ALA A 13 -20.04 48.71 -13.86
C ALA A 13 -18.52 48.55 -13.65
N VAL A 14 -18.12 48.39 -12.39
CA VAL A 14 -16.75 48.00 -12.03
C VAL A 14 -16.66 46.46 -12.13
N CYS A 15 -16.03 45.98 -13.19
CA CYS A 15 -15.65 44.54 -13.27
C CYS A 15 -14.48 44.27 -12.33
N LEU A 16 -14.77 43.61 -11.20
CA LEU A 16 -13.76 43.09 -10.31
C LEU A 16 -13.19 41.81 -10.92
N VAL A 17 -12.01 41.89 -11.53
CA VAL A 17 -11.26 40.70 -11.98
C VAL A 17 -10.61 40.08 -10.76
N VAL A 18 -11.20 39.00 -10.23
CA VAL A 18 -10.55 38.18 -9.22
C VAL A 18 -9.51 37.30 -9.90
N ALA A 19 -8.24 37.68 -9.78
CA ALA A 19 -7.13 36.81 -10.17
C ALA A 19 -7.05 35.63 -9.18
N VAL A 20 -7.50 34.47 -9.61
CA VAL A 20 -7.26 33.19 -8.90
C VAL A 20 -5.80 32.83 -9.13
N SER A 21 -4.95 33.14 -8.17
CA SER A 21 -3.57 32.66 -8.13
C SER A 21 -3.61 31.14 -7.93
N ALA A 22 -3.22 30.38 -8.97
CA ALA A 22 -2.92 28.96 -8.84
C ALA A 22 -1.69 28.84 -7.92
N ALA A 23 -1.92 28.44 -6.68
CA ALA A 23 -0.84 28.03 -5.80
C ALA A 23 -0.21 26.78 -6.40
N GLU A 24 0.97 26.91 -6.99
CA GLU A 24 1.82 25.77 -7.32
C GLU A 24 2.12 25.05 -6.01
N VAL A 25 1.57 23.83 -5.88
CA VAL A 25 1.96 22.91 -4.82
C VAL A 25 3.40 22.51 -5.14
N HIS A 26 4.34 23.26 -4.60
CA HIS A 26 5.74 22.83 -4.56
C HIS A 26 5.77 21.55 -3.75
N ALA A 27 6.03 20.43 -4.40
CA ALA A 27 6.53 19.24 -3.72
C ALA A 27 7.85 19.65 -3.04
N GLY A 28 7.80 19.89 -1.74
CA GLY A 28 8.97 20.25 -0.96
C GLY A 28 10.02 19.16 -1.13
N ALA A 29 11.28 19.56 -1.35
CA ALA A 29 12.39 18.63 -1.29
C ALA A 29 12.31 17.82 0.02
N PRO A 30 12.63 16.51 0.04
CA PRO A 30 12.52 15.69 1.23
C PRO A 30 13.33 16.32 2.36
N ASN A 31 12.65 16.73 3.43
CA ASN A 31 13.27 17.36 4.59
C ASN A 31 13.89 16.27 5.46
N GLY A 32 15.04 15.71 5.05
CA GLY A 32 15.76 14.74 5.84
C GLY A 32 16.50 13.68 5.02
N PRO A 33 17.28 12.80 5.66
CA PRO A 33 17.95 11.69 5.01
C PRO A 33 16.92 10.72 4.40
N SER A 34 17.18 10.25 3.17
CA SER A 34 16.41 9.24 2.46
C SER A 34 17.28 8.03 2.17
N PHE A 35 16.67 6.86 1.96
CA PHE A 35 17.36 5.66 1.52
C PHE A 35 17.16 5.43 0.03
N ASP A 36 18.23 5.05 -0.68
CA ASP A 36 18.15 4.82 -2.13
C ASP A 36 17.48 3.48 -2.46
N HIS A 37 16.28 3.54 -3.02
CA HIS A 37 15.51 2.40 -3.50
C HIS A 37 15.59 2.20 -5.02
N ALA A 38 16.35 3.01 -5.78
CA ALA A 38 16.34 3.02 -7.24
C ALA A 38 16.61 1.64 -7.86
N ARG A 39 17.52 0.86 -7.28
CA ARG A 39 17.82 -0.50 -7.75
C ARG A 39 16.63 -1.44 -7.58
N PHE A 40 15.95 -1.39 -6.45
CA PHE A 40 14.77 -2.21 -6.21
C PHE A 40 13.59 -1.75 -7.06
N ASP A 41 13.41 -0.45 -7.22
CA ASP A 41 12.40 0.15 -8.11
C ASP A 41 12.57 -0.34 -9.55
N ALA A 42 13.79 -0.34 -10.06
CA ALA A 42 14.09 -0.84 -11.41
C ALA A 42 13.73 -2.34 -11.57
N LEU A 43 14.06 -3.17 -10.58
CA LEU A 43 13.69 -4.60 -10.59
C LEU A 43 12.17 -4.79 -10.54
N LEU A 44 11.47 -4.04 -9.72
CA LEU A 44 10.01 -4.12 -9.65
C LEU A 44 9.37 -3.73 -10.99
N ARG A 45 9.83 -2.64 -11.61
CA ARG A 45 9.33 -2.20 -12.92
C ARG A 45 9.59 -3.22 -14.03
N ALA A 46 10.72 -3.92 -14.00
CA ALA A 46 11.08 -4.91 -15.00
C ALA A 46 10.29 -6.23 -14.84
N HIS A 47 10.04 -6.65 -13.60
CA HIS A 47 9.58 -8.01 -13.31
C HIS A 47 8.20 -8.10 -12.69
N VAL A 48 7.52 -6.98 -12.38
CA VAL A 48 6.17 -6.98 -11.80
C VAL A 48 5.21 -6.33 -12.79
N ASP A 49 4.13 -7.03 -13.14
CA ASP A 49 3.12 -6.50 -14.05
C ASP A 49 2.07 -5.62 -13.33
N SER A 50 1.16 -5.05 -14.10
CA SER A 50 0.08 -4.20 -13.57
C SER A 50 -0.89 -4.93 -12.63
N ALA A 51 -0.98 -6.26 -12.73
CA ALA A 51 -1.77 -7.10 -11.82
C ALA A 51 -1.01 -7.47 -10.53
N GLY A 52 0.27 -7.10 -10.40
CA GLY A 52 1.13 -7.43 -9.27
C GLY A 52 1.70 -8.84 -9.33
N LEU A 53 1.66 -9.48 -10.51
CA LEU A 53 2.27 -10.79 -10.73
C LEU A 53 3.74 -10.63 -11.09
N VAL A 54 4.56 -11.57 -10.62
CA VAL A 54 6.02 -11.50 -10.71
C VAL A 54 6.57 -12.45 -11.77
N ASP A 55 7.42 -11.95 -12.66
CA ASP A 55 8.28 -12.78 -13.50
C ASP A 55 9.47 -13.28 -12.66
N TYR A 56 9.26 -14.34 -11.90
CA TYR A 56 10.34 -14.93 -11.10
C TYR A 56 11.47 -15.52 -11.93
N ALA A 57 11.20 -15.97 -13.16
CA ALA A 57 12.24 -16.46 -14.05
C ALA A 57 13.14 -15.33 -14.54
N GLY A 58 12.56 -14.18 -14.91
CA GLY A 58 13.30 -12.96 -15.24
C GLY A 58 14.10 -12.43 -14.05
N LEU A 59 13.45 -12.31 -12.90
CA LEU A 59 14.09 -11.84 -11.67
C LEU A 59 15.26 -12.75 -11.24
N ALA A 60 15.17 -14.07 -11.45
CA ALA A 60 16.27 -15.01 -11.17
C ALA A 60 17.52 -14.72 -12.03
N ARG A 61 17.34 -14.30 -13.29
CA ARG A 61 18.46 -13.90 -14.15
C ARG A 61 19.15 -12.60 -13.69
N GLU A 62 18.43 -11.76 -12.98
CA GLU A 62 18.93 -10.50 -12.43
C GLU A 62 19.13 -10.56 -10.90
N SER A 63 19.23 -11.78 -10.34
CA SER A 63 19.35 -11.99 -8.88
C SER A 63 20.52 -11.23 -8.25
N ALA A 64 21.63 -11.01 -8.99
CA ALA A 64 22.75 -10.21 -8.49
C ALA A 64 22.36 -8.73 -8.18
N ALA A 65 21.44 -8.16 -8.96
CA ALA A 65 20.93 -6.81 -8.68
C ALA A 65 20.05 -6.79 -7.42
N LEU A 66 19.22 -7.83 -7.22
CA LEU A 66 18.47 -8.00 -5.98
C LEU A 66 19.41 -8.19 -4.79
N ASP A 67 20.41 -9.05 -4.88
CA ASP A 67 21.39 -9.29 -3.82
C ASP A 67 22.17 -8.01 -3.45
N ALA A 68 22.53 -7.18 -4.43
CA ALA A 68 23.17 -5.90 -4.18
C ALA A 68 22.24 -4.92 -3.43
N TYR A 69 20.93 -4.92 -3.73
CA TYR A 69 19.96 -4.15 -2.95
C TYR A 69 19.83 -4.69 -1.52
N LEU A 70 19.74 -6.02 -1.34
CA LEU A 70 19.68 -6.63 -0.02
C LEU A 70 20.94 -6.32 0.81
N ALA A 71 22.11 -6.28 0.18
CA ALA A 71 23.34 -5.88 0.83
C ALA A 71 23.30 -4.42 1.33
N SER A 72 22.70 -3.50 0.56
CA SER A 72 22.52 -2.11 1.00
C SER A 72 21.58 -1.98 2.20
N LEU A 73 20.54 -2.82 2.29
CA LEU A 73 19.65 -2.85 3.45
C LEU A 73 20.36 -3.25 4.74
N ALA A 74 21.42 -4.06 4.65
CA ALA A 74 22.15 -4.53 5.83
C ALA A 74 22.76 -3.40 6.65
N SER A 75 23.17 -2.30 6.01
CA SER A 75 23.77 -1.11 6.64
C SER A 75 22.87 0.13 6.54
N ALA A 76 21.57 -0.04 6.25
CA ALA A 76 20.66 1.08 6.14
C ALA A 76 20.59 1.90 7.44
N PRO A 77 20.63 3.25 7.37
CA PRO A 77 20.61 4.11 8.55
C PRO A 77 19.18 4.29 9.09
N LEU A 78 18.53 3.17 9.40
CA LEU A 78 17.11 3.12 9.71
C LEU A 78 16.67 4.10 10.80
N GLU A 79 17.48 4.26 11.85
CA GLU A 79 17.11 5.13 12.98
C GLU A 79 17.27 6.63 12.67
N GLU A 80 18.02 6.98 11.63
CA GLU A 80 18.23 8.37 11.19
C GLU A 80 17.11 8.85 10.24
N LEU A 81 16.34 7.91 9.66
CA LEU A 81 15.28 8.22 8.70
C LEU A 81 14.05 8.83 9.39
N GLY A 82 13.38 9.73 8.70
CA GLY A 82 12.04 10.19 9.07
C GLY A 82 11.01 9.04 9.09
N ARG A 83 9.86 9.27 9.72
CA ARG A 83 8.83 8.24 9.94
C ARG A 83 8.42 7.53 8.64
N ASP A 84 8.13 8.30 7.60
CA ASP A 84 7.58 7.76 6.36
C ASP A 84 8.66 7.08 5.51
N GLU A 85 9.87 7.62 5.48
CA GLU A 85 11.03 6.95 4.87
C GLU A 85 11.36 5.64 5.59
N LYS A 86 11.31 5.64 6.92
CA LYS A 86 11.50 4.43 7.73
C LYS A 86 10.47 3.35 7.40
N LEU A 87 9.20 3.73 7.27
CA LEU A 87 8.15 2.78 6.90
C LEU A 87 8.29 2.29 5.47
N ALA A 88 8.61 3.17 4.51
CA ALA A 88 8.86 2.80 3.12
C ALA A 88 10.02 1.80 3.00
N LEU A 89 11.14 2.06 3.70
CA LEU A 89 12.27 1.15 3.75
C LEU A 89 11.89 -0.22 4.31
N LEU A 90 11.14 -0.27 5.40
CA LEU A 90 10.72 -1.53 6.02
C LEU A 90 9.78 -2.34 5.12
N ILE A 91 8.84 -1.69 4.40
CA ILE A 91 7.96 -2.34 3.42
C ILE A 91 8.79 -2.90 2.26
N ASN A 92 9.69 -2.10 1.69
CA ASN A 92 10.56 -2.55 0.59
C ASN A 92 11.47 -3.69 1.03
N ALA A 93 12.05 -3.62 2.23
CA ALA A 93 12.89 -4.68 2.76
C ALA A 93 12.11 -6.01 2.89
N TYR A 94 10.91 -5.98 3.48
CA TYR A 94 10.05 -7.15 3.60
C TYR A 94 9.75 -7.77 2.23
N ASN A 95 9.34 -6.95 1.26
CA ASN A 95 9.00 -7.42 -0.08
C ASN A 95 10.23 -7.95 -0.83
N ALA A 96 11.37 -7.28 -0.75
CA ALA A 96 12.61 -7.73 -1.38
C ALA A 96 13.11 -9.07 -0.78
N PHE A 97 13.05 -9.21 0.54
CA PHE A 97 13.37 -10.47 1.22
C PHE A 97 12.41 -11.60 0.86
N THR A 98 11.12 -11.29 0.70
CA THR A 98 10.12 -12.27 0.24
C THR A 98 10.41 -12.73 -1.19
N LEU A 99 10.74 -11.81 -2.11
CA LEU A 99 11.15 -12.17 -3.48
C LEU A 99 12.40 -13.06 -3.46
N ARG A 100 13.41 -12.71 -2.66
CA ARG A 100 14.63 -13.52 -2.52
C ARG A 100 14.33 -14.90 -1.93
N LEU A 101 13.45 -14.97 -0.93
CA LEU A 101 13.03 -16.23 -0.33
C LEU A 101 12.42 -17.18 -1.37
N ILE A 102 11.57 -16.66 -2.26
CA ILE A 102 11.02 -17.47 -3.35
C ILE A 102 12.12 -17.90 -4.32
N LEU A 103 13.03 -17.02 -4.72
CA LEU A 103 14.15 -17.38 -5.61
C LEU A 103 15.04 -18.48 -5.02
N ASP A 104 15.31 -18.44 -3.72
CA ASP A 104 16.15 -19.43 -3.01
C ASP A 104 15.53 -20.84 -2.99
N HIS A 105 14.21 -20.94 -3.11
CA HIS A 105 13.48 -22.20 -2.97
C HIS A 105 12.81 -22.67 -4.27
N ARG A 106 13.02 -21.96 -5.40
CA ARG A 106 12.49 -22.42 -6.69
C ARG A 106 13.04 -23.79 -7.10
N PRO A 107 12.22 -24.65 -7.73
CA PRO A 107 10.82 -24.43 -8.09
C PRO A 107 9.86 -24.67 -6.91
N VAL A 108 8.90 -23.73 -6.70
CA VAL A 108 7.80 -23.87 -5.75
C VAL A 108 6.51 -23.39 -6.39
N ALA A 109 5.40 -24.05 -6.11
CA ALA A 109 4.08 -23.63 -6.55
C ALA A 109 3.38 -22.67 -5.55
N SER A 110 3.91 -22.61 -4.33
CA SER A 110 3.40 -21.78 -3.23
C SER A 110 4.54 -21.47 -2.26
N ILE A 111 4.49 -20.33 -1.59
CA ILE A 111 5.37 -20.06 -0.43
C ILE A 111 5.18 -21.14 0.66
N ARG A 112 4.02 -21.80 0.70
CA ARG A 112 3.72 -22.85 1.67
C ARG A 112 4.49 -24.16 1.42
N ASP A 113 5.08 -24.33 0.24
CA ASP A 113 5.95 -25.47 -0.07
C ASP A 113 7.31 -25.35 0.63
N ILE A 114 7.71 -24.12 1.01
CA ILE A 114 8.87 -23.88 1.85
C ILE A 114 8.57 -24.41 3.28
N PRO A 115 9.48 -25.12 3.93
CA PRO A 115 9.29 -25.60 5.31
C PRO A 115 8.88 -24.46 6.26
N SER A 116 7.92 -24.72 7.17
CA SER A 116 7.28 -23.66 7.98
C SER A 116 8.28 -22.81 8.75
N GLY A 117 9.30 -23.39 9.39
CA GLY A 117 10.34 -22.65 10.10
C GLY A 117 11.27 -21.82 9.21
N LYS A 118 11.22 -22.01 7.87
CA LYS A 118 12.06 -21.26 6.91
C LYS A 118 11.30 -20.22 6.12
N ARG A 119 9.98 -20.13 6.25
CA ARG A 119 9.17 -19.14 5.52
C ARG A 119 9.32 -17.75 6.14
N TRP A 120 8.67 -17.54 7.27
CA TRP A 120 8.55 -16.23 7.89
C TRP A 120 9.36 -16.09 9.17
N ASP A 121 9.77 -17.20 9.81
CA ASP A 121 10.42 -17.22 11.11
C ASP A 121 11.94 -17.35 11.04
N ASP A 122 12.51 -17.73 9.90
CA ASP A 122 13.95 -17.86 9.73
C ASP A 122 14.65 -16.50 9.86
N ARG A 123 15.54 -16.39 10.85
CA ARG A 123 16.32 -15.18 11.14
C ARG A 123 17.56 -15.14 10.24
N ARG A 124 17.38 -14.73 9.02
CA ARG A 124 18.45 -14.70 8.00
C ARG A 124 18.60 -13.34 7.31
N TRP A 125 17.66 -12.44 7.47
CA TRP A 125 17.61 -11.19 6.74
C TRP A 125 18.37 -10.08 7.47
N ARG A 126 19.40 -9.54 6.83
CA ARG A 126 20.18 -8.44 7.40
C ARG A 126 19.53 -7.11 7.08
N LEU A 127 19.18 -6.36 8.12
CA LEU A 127 18.51 -5.07 8.00
C LEU A 127 19.03 -4.13 9.10
N ALA A 128 19.62 -2.99 8.72
CA ALA A 128 20.08 -1.96 9.65
C ALA A 128 20.95 -2.51 10.79
N GLY A 129 21.93 -3.35 10.45
CA GLY A 129 22.84 -3.97 11.43
C GLY A 129 22.29 -5.20 12.17
N GLU A 130 21.00 -5.51 12.05
CA GLU A 130 20.37 -6.64 12.72
C GLU A 130 20.12 -7.82 11.77
N THR A 131 19.99 -9.03 12.34
CA THR A 131 19.53 -10.21 11.61
C THR A 131 18.11 -10.55 12.06
N LEU A 132 17.14 -10.43 11.16
CA LEU A 132 15.72 -10.53 11.43
C LEU A 132 15.06 -11.61 10.57
N SER A 133 13.90 -12.10 11.02
CA SER A 133 12.95 -12.84 10.19
C SER A 133 11.91 -11.90 9.57
N LEU A 134 11.18 -12.37 8.53
CA LEU A 134 10.06 -11.62 7.97
C LEU A 134 9.02 -11.29 9.04
N ASN A 135 8.66 -12.27 9.90
CA ASN A 135 7.76 -12.06 11.02
C ASN A 135 8.27 -11.00 12.00
N GLN A 136 9.59 -10.94 12.25
CA GLN A 136 10.15 -9.90 13.13
C GLN A 136 10.08 -8.51 12.49
N ILE A 137 10.30 -8.39 11.18
CA ILE A 137 10.14 -7.12 10.46
C ILE A 137 8.70 -6.64 10.56
N GLU A 138 7.73 -7.51 10.23
CA GLU A 138 6.31 -7.16 10.28
C GLU A 138 5.82 -6.90 11.70
N HIS A 139 5.98 -7.87 12.61
CA HIS A 139 5.32 -7.86 13.92
C HIS A 139 6.10 -7.10 15.01
N LYS A 140 7.39 -6.82 14.84
CA LYS A 140 8.20 -6.08 15.83
C LYS A 140 8.68 -4.72 15.34
N ARG A 141 8.81 -4.51 14.01
CA ARG A 141 9.32 -3.25 13.46
C ARG A 141 8.24 -2.41 12.80
N ILE A 142 7.27 -3.00 12.10
CA ILE A 142 6.23 -2.26 11.38
C ILE A 142 4.98 -2.06 12.26
N ARG A 143 4.24 -3.10 12.55
CA ARG A 143 2.91 -3.02 13.18
C ARG A 143 2.87 -2.21 14.47
N PRO A 144 3.72 -2.44 15.49
CA PRO A 144 3.63 -1.73 16.76
C PRO A 144 4.11 -0.29 16.69
N ARG A 145 5.00 0.04 15.72
CA ARG A 145 5.64 1.36 15.65
C ARG A 145 4.85 2.36 14.81
N PHE A 146 4.16 1.88 13.76
CA PHE A 146 3.55 2.79 12.78
C PHE A 146 2.02 2.91 12.94
N ARG A 147 1.35 1.89 13.47
CA ARG A 147 -0.11 1.86 13.64
C ARG A 147 -0.84 2.22 12.33
N GLU A 148 -0.35 1.68 11.23
CA GLU A 148 -0.78 1.96 9.87
C GLU A 148 -1.35 0.67 9.24
N PRO A 149 -2.68 0.44 9.31
CA PRO A 149 -3.28 -0.83 8.85
C PRO A 149 -3.14 -1.04 7.34
N ARG A 150 -2.90 0.01 6.55
CA ARG A 150 -2.70 -0.13 5.10
C ARG A 150 -1.41 -0.87 4.74
N VAL A 151 -0.49 -1.07 5.69
CA VAL A 151 0.70 -1.92 5.47
C VAL A 151 0.32 -3.33 5.07
N HIS A 152 -0.83 -3.85 5.54
CA HIS A 152 -1.33 -5.17 5.16
C HIS A 152 -1.74 -5.29 3.69
N PHE A 153 -1.87 -4.16 2.98
CA PHE A 153 -2.04 -4.11 1.53
C PHE A 153 -0.72 -3.88 0.78
N ALA A 154 0.36 -3.58 1.50
CA ALA A 154 1.68 -3.27 0.95
C ALA A 154 2.69 -4.39 1.13
N LEU A 155 2.57 -5.19 2.21
CA LEU A 155 3.41 -6.35 2.47
C LEU A 155 2.89 -7.55 1.68
N VAL A 156 3.74 -8.17 0.85
CA VAL A 156 3.33 -9.24 -0.06
C VAL A 156 3.99 -10.55 0.31
N CYS A 157 3.15 -11.57 0.56
CA CYS A 157 3.59 -12.90 0.95
C CYS A 157 3.76 -13.88 -0.24
N ALA A 158 3.92 -13.36 -1.46
CA ALA A 158 4.08 -14.11 -2.69
C ALA A 158 2.90 -15.05 -3.07
N ALA A 159 1.71 -14.87 -2.48
CA ALA A 159 0.50 -15.62 -2.82
C ALA A 159 -0.41 -14.82 -3.76
N ARG A 160 -1.24 -15.49 -4.59
CA ARG A 160 -2.19 -14.84 -5.49
C ARG A 160 -3.27 -14.04 -4.77
N SER A 161 -3.66 -14.46 -3.57
CA SER A 161 -4.61 -13.70 -2.74
C SER A 161 -3.95 -12.63 -1.87
N CYS A 162 -2.61 -12.50 -1.87
CA CYS A 162 -1.97 -11.28 -1.35
C CYS A 162 -2.42 -10.07 -2.18
N PRO A 163 -2.45 -8.87 -1.59
CA PRO A 163 -2.53 -7.65 -2.37
C PRO A 163 -1.48 -7.63 -3.47
N PRO A 164 -1.76 -6.97 -4.61
CA PRO A 164 -0.83 -6.96 -5.72
C PRO A 164 0.48 -6.28 -5.32
N LEU A 165 1.62 -6.93 -5.62
CA LEU A 165 2.91 -6.27 -5.46
C LEU A 165 2.97 -5.03 -6.37
N ARG A 166 3.42 -3.89 -5.84
CA ARG A 166 3.59 -2.69 -6.66
C ARG A 166 4.79 -2.86 -7.61
N ALA A 167 4.62 -2.42 -8.86
CA ALA A 167 5.72 -2.35 -9.83
C ALA A 167 6.63 -1.11 -9.60
N GLU A 168 6.67 -0.58 -8.39
CA GLU A 168 7.55 0.49 -7.95
C GLU A 168 7.88 0.35 -6.46
N ALA A 169 9.02 0.86 -6.05
CA ALA A 169 9.37 0.92 -4.63
C ALA A 169 8.54 1.96 -3.88
N TYR A 170 8.27 1.70 -2.60
CA TYR A 170 7.74 2.72 -1.70
C TYR A 170 8.83 3.73 -1.36
N VAL A 171 8.47 5.01 -1.28
CA VAL A 171 9.37 6.12 -0.92
C VAL A 171 8.66 7.07 0.02
N GLY A 172 9.37 7.67 0.97
CA GLY A 172 8.76 8.41 2.06
C GLY A 172 7.95 9.61 1.62
N ASP A 173 8.43 10.38 0.66
CA ASP A 173 7.75 11.58 0.13
C ASP A 173 6.43 11.27 -0.61
N ARG A 174 6.24 10.03 -1.06
CA ARG A 174 5.02 9.57 -1.74
C ARG A 174 4.28 8.46 -0.98
N LEU A 175 4.75 8.10 0.22
CA LEU A 175 4.24 6.94 0.95
C LEU A 175 2.72 7.01 1.19
N GLU A 176 2.22 8.16 1.59
CA GLU A 176 0.77 8.37 1.81
C GLU A 176 -0.02 8.10 0.51
N ALA A 177 0.41 8.67 -0.61
CA ALA A 177 -0.22 8.47 -1.91
C ALA A 177 -0.14 7.01 -2.38
N GLN A 178 1.01 6.34 -2.15
CA GLN A 178 1.23 4.94 -2.51
C GLN A 178 0.36 3.99 -1.67
N LEU A 179 0.24 4.22 -0.36
CA LEU A 179 -0.62 3.43 0.52
C LEU A 179 -2.11 3.66 0.22
N ALA A 180 -2.51 4.89 -0.06
CA ALA A 180 -3.86 5.22 -0.48
C ALA A 180 -4.22 4.54 -1.81
N ASP A 181 -3.31 4.59 -2.79
CA ASP A 181 -3.47 3.91 -4.08
C ASP A 181 -3.58 2.39 -3.91
N GLN A 182 -2.70 1.80 -3.12
CA GLN A 182 -2.72 0.35 -2.86
C GLN A 182 -4.03 -0.08 -2.17
N THR A 183 -4.54 0.75 -1.26
CA THR A 183 -5.85 0.51 -0.64
C THR A 183 -6.98 0.55 -1.68
N ARG A 184 -6.98 1.54 -2.59
CA ARG A 184 -7.96 1.61 -3.68
C ARG A 184 -7.91 0.39 -4.58
N ARG A 185 -6.71 -0.08 -4.96
CA ARG A 185 -6.52 -1.29 -5.78
C ARG A 185 -7.14 -2.52 -5.13
N VAL A 186 -6.93 -2.70 -3.82
CA VAL A 186 -7.52 -3.81 -3.06
C VAL A 186 -9.04 -3.68 -2.98
N HIS A 187 -9.56 -2.50 -2.74
CA HIS A 187 -10.98 -2.27 -2.56
C HIS A 187 -11.78 -2.31 -3.88
N SER A 188 -11.16 -1.96 -5.01
CA SER A 188 -11.82 -1.95 -6.31
C SER A 188 -11.85 -3.31 -7.03
N ASP A 189 -11.22 -4.34 -6.47
CA ASP A 189 -11.09 -5.64 -7.12
C ASP A 189 -11.85 -6.72 -6.33
N PRO A 190 -12.80 -7.43 -6.98
CA PRO A 190 -13.62 -8.45 -6.32
C PRO A 190 -12.81 -9.64 -5.76
N ARG A 191 -11.55 -9.80 -6.13
CA ARG A 191 -10.65 -10.79 -5.52
C ARG A 191 -10.39 -10.52 -4.04
N TRP A 192 -10.53 -9.25 -3.59
CA TRP A 192 -10.23 -8.84 -2.21
C TRP A 192 -11.41 -8.19 -1.49
N LEU A 193 -12.32 -7.55 -2.23
CA LEU A 193 -13.52 -6.93 -1.66
C LEU A 193 -14.69 -7.01 -2.64
N LEU A 194 -15.82 -7.52 -2.17
CA LEU A 194 -17.08 -7.51 -2.91
C LEU A 194 -18.22 -7.19 -1.93
N PHE A 195 -19.05 -6.21 -2.27
CA PHE A 195 -20.24 -5.89 -1.49
C PHE A 195 -21.50 -6.17 -2.33
N ASP A 196 -22.40 -7.00 -1.77
CA ASP A 196 -23.74 -7.20 -2.31
C ASP A 196 -24.75 -6.36 -1.51
N PRO A 197 -25.26 -5.26 -2.05
CA PRO A 197 -26.20 -4.40 -1.34
C PRO A 197 -27.58 -5.05 -1.13
N ALA A 198 -27.97 -6.03 -1.95
CA ALA A 198 -29.29 -6.69 -1.83
C ALA A 198 -29.35 -7.56 -0.57
N SER A 199 -28.27 -8.25 -0.23
CA SER A 199 -28.17 -9.10 0.97
C SER A 199 -27.43 -8.41 2.13
N ALA A 200 -26.93 -7.18 1.95
CA ALA A 200 -26.00 -6.49 2.83
C ALA A 200 -24.81 -7.36 3.24
N THR A 201 -24.26 -8.12 2.28
CA THR A 201 -23.13 -9.02 2.53
C THR A 201 -21.85 -8.41 1.96
N LEU A 202 -20.87 -8.23 2.85
CA LEU A 202 -19.53 -7.72 2.54
C LEU A 202 -18.55 -8.89 2.58
N GLN A 203 -18.05 -9.28 1.41
CA GLN A 203 -17.02 -10.31 1.28
C GLN A 203 -15.65 -9.65 1.26
N LEU A 204 -14.77 -10.04 2.18
CA LEU A 204 -13.46 -9.45 2.40
C LEU A 204 -12.35 -10.47 2.30
N THR A 205 -11.18 -10.02 1.88
CA THR A 205 -9.94 -10.79 2.01
C THR A 205 -9.68 -11.17 3.47
N LYS A 206 -9.04 -12.32 3.66
CA LYS A 206 -8.62 -12.84 4.97
C LYS A 206 -7.69 -11.89 5.75
N LEU A 207 -7.10 -10.89 5.11
CA LEU A 207 -6.26 -9.90 5.79
C LEU A 207 -7.04 -9.14 6.87
N TYR A 208 -8.31 -8.85 6.64
CA TYR A 208 -9.17 -8.21 7.63
C TYR A 208 -9.50 -9.12 8.82
N ASP A 209 -9.52 -10.43 8.62
CA ASP A 209 -9.68 -11.44 9.67
C ASP A 209 -8.38 -11.57 10.50
N TRP A 210 -7.27 -11.79 9.83
CA TRP A 210 -5.98 -12.05 10.48
C TRP A 210 -5.42 -10.83 11.21
N TYR A 211 -5.65 -9.63 10.68
CA TYR A 211 -5.11 -8.37 11.18
C TYR A 211 -6.20 -7.43 11.70
N GLY A 212 -7.37 -7.95 12.07
CA GLY A 212 -8.51 -7.17 12.52
C GLY A 212 -8.17 -6.15 13.61
N SER A 213 -7.31 -6.52 14.55
CA SER A 213 -6.85 -5.62 15.63
C SER A 213 -6.16 -4.37 15.12
N ASP A 214 -5.47 -4.43 13.97
CA ASP A 214 -4.77 -3.27 13.42
C ASP A 214 -5.78 -2.32 12.73
N PHE A 215 -6.78 -2.87 12.04
CA PHE A 215 -7.86 -2.08 11.45
C PHE A 215 -8.73 -1.39 12.50
N LEU A 216 -8.92 -2.03 13.65
CA LEU A 216 -9.66 -1.46 14.79
C LEU A 216 -8.90 -0.31 15.49
N GLN A 217 -7.63 -0.11 15.22
CA GLN A 217 -6.90 1.09 15.65
C GLN A 217 -7.30 2.34 14.85
N ALA A 218 -7.83 2.16 13.64
CA ALA A 218 -8.19 3.25 12.72
C ALA A 218 -9.71 3.45 12.57
N ALA A 219 -10.54 2.51 13.06
CA ALA A 219 -12.00 2.58 12.97
C ALA A 219 -12.65 1.73 14.06
N PRO A 220 -13.91 2.02 14.46
CA PRO A 220 -14.60 1.25 15.50
C PRO A 220 -14.95 -0.19 15.10
N SER A 221 -15.00 -0.50 13.82
CA SER A 221 -15.19 -1.86 13.30
C SER A 221 -14.55 -2.00 11.92
N VAL A 222 -14.41 -3.26 11.44
CA VAL A 222 -13.93 -3.52 10.07
C VAL A 222 -14.90 -2.95 9.04
N GLU A 223 -16.21 -3.07 9.24
CA GLU A 223 -17.22 -2.49 8.37
C GLU A 223 -17.09 -0.96 8.29
N ALA A 224 -16.86 -0.30 9.41
CA ALA A 224 -16.65 1.15 9.48
C ALA A 224 -15.35 1.56 8.77
N TYR A 225 -14.28 0.78 8.90
CA TYR A 225 -13.03 1.00 8.17
C TYR A 225 -13.24 0.93 6.65
N VAL A 226 -13.97 -0.09 6.19
CA VAL A 226 -14.31 -0.26 4.77
C VAL A 226 -15.24 0.85 4.30
N ALA A 227 -16.30 1.17 5.05
CA ALA A 227 -17.28 2.20 4.72
C ALA A 227 -16.67 3.60 4.53
N ALA A 228 -15.58 3.90 5.23
CA ALA A 228 -14.87 5.16 5.04
C ALA A 228 -14.32 5.33 3.60
N ARG A 229 -14.17 4.21 2.86
CA ARG A 229 -13.57 4.14 1.52
C ARG A 229 -14.54 3.62 0.45
N GLU A 230 -15.58 2.87 0.88
CA GLU A 230 -16.58 2.23 0.00
C GLU A 230 -17.95 2.89 0.16
N PRO A 231 -18.36 3.75 -0.79
CA PRO A 231 -19.63 4.49 -0.71
C PRO A 231 -20.86 3.59 -0.55
N SER A 232 -20.90 2.43 -1.20
CA SER A 232 -22.00 1.48 -1.13
C SER A 232 -22.16 0.86 0.26
N VAL A 233 -21.06 0.48 0.90
CA VAL A 233 -21.04 -0.03 2.29
C VAL A 233 -21.46 1.07 3.25
N ARG A 234 -20.95 2.30 3.05
CA ARG A 234 -21.32 3.47 3.85
C ARG A 234 -22.80 3.77 3.77
N ALA A 235 -23.39 3.72 2.57
CA ALA A 235 -24.83 3.94 2.37
C ALA A 235 -25.66 2.87 3.07
N ALA A 236 -25.26 1.61 3.02
CA ALA A 236 -25.94 0.52 3.72
C ALA A 236 -25.94 0.72 5.24
N LEU A 237 -24.78 1.07 5.81
CA LEU A 237 -24.67 1.36 7.25
C LEU A 237 -25.50 2.58 7.65
N ALA A 238 -25.48 3.65 6.85
CA ALA A 238 -26.29 4.87 7.10
C ALA A 238 -27.79 4.61 7.04
N ALA A 239 -28.22 3.63 6.21
CA ALA A 239 -29.61 3.16 6.15
C ALA A 239 -29.99 2.21 7.31
N GLY A 240 -29.09 2.00 8.27
CA GLY A 240 -29.32 1.10 9.42
C GLY A 240 -29.24 -0.39 9.07
N GLN A 241 -28.72 -0.75 7.90
CA GLN A 241 -28.58 -2.16 7.53
C GLN A 241 -27.48 -2.83 8.34
N ARG A 242 -27.71 -4.04 8.79
CA ARG A 242 -26.69 -4.88 9.40
C ARG A 242 -25.83 -5.54 8.32
N VAL A 243 -24.67 -4.97 8.06
CA VAL A 243 -23.71 -5.56 7.12
C VAL A 243 -23.13 -6.85 7.70
N LYS A 244 -23.18 -7.93 6.89
CA LYS A 244 -22.66 -9.25 7.27
C LYS A 244 -21.32 -9.45 6.58
N ILE A 245 -20.26 -9.70 7.37
CA ILE A 245 -18.94 -10.03 6.81
C ILE A 245 -18.87 -11.51 6.45
N ARG A 246 -18.29 -11.82 5.29
CA ARG A 246 -17.85 -13.15 4.87
C ARG A 246 -16.40 -13.06 4.37
N TRP A 247 -15.64 -14.12 4.62
CA TRP A 247 -14.25 -14.18 4.20
C TRP A 247 -14.13 -14.85 2.83
N LEU A 248 -13.44 -14.18 1.92
CA LEU A 248 -13.07 -14.74 0.63
C LEU A 248 -12.09 -15.91 0.82
N PRO A 249 -12.13 -16.94 -0.03
CA PRO A 249 -11.11 -17.99 -0.04
C PRO A 249 -9.73 -17.37 -0.29
N TYR A 250 -8.69 -17.92 0.36
CA TYR A 250 -7.34 -17.43 0.19
C TYR A 250 -6.52 -18.39 -0.69
N ASP A 251 -6.19 -17.94 -1.89
CA ASP A 251 -5.36 -18.69 -2.84
C ASP A 251 -3.89 -18.50 -2.51
N TRP A 252 -3.27 -19.57 -2.02
CA TRP A 252 -1.85 -19.61 -1.67
C TRP A 252 -0.93 -19.95 -2.85
N SER A 253 -1.47 -20.19 -4.05
CA SER A 253 -0.61 -20.39 -5.22
C SER A 253 0.28 -19.18 -5.46
N LEU A 254 1.48 -19.40 -6.00
CA LEU A 254 2.48 -18.38 -6.20
C LEU A 254 1.94 -17.26 -7.12
N ASN A 255 2.20 -16.01 -6.77
CA ASN A 255 1.86 -14.84 -7.57
C ASN A 255 2.76 -14.69 -8.81
N GLU A 256 3.07 -15.81 -9.46
CA GLU A 256 3.91 -15.87 -10.65
C GLU A 256 3.13 -15.46 -11.90
N ARG A 257 3.75 -14.60 -12.73
CA ARG A 257 3.29 -14.29 -14.08
C ARG A 257 3.60 -15.49 -14.98
N ARG A 258 2.59 -16.06 -15.61
CA ARG A 258 2.69 -17.14 -16.58
C ARG A 258 2.91 -16.63 -17.99
#